data_8fdf6e64b417f87d6a072d93a1d63a52
#
_entry.id   8fdf6e64b417f87d6a072d93a1d63a52
#
_cell.length_a   1.000
_cell.length_b   1.000
_cell.length_c   1.000
_cell.angle_alpha   90.00
_cell.angle_beta   90.00
_cell.angle_gamma   90.00
#
_symmetry.space_group_name_H-M   'P 1'
#
loop_
_entity.id
_entity.type
_entity.pdbx_description
1 polymer ?
#
loop_
_entity_poly.entity_id
_entity_poly.type
_entity_poly.pdbx_seq_one_letter_code
_entity_poly.pdbx_strand_id
1 'polypeptide(L)'
;MRNKFPALYSGNRFPVLNKEPGIYSARYMGEDTSYHIKNAKLIERLEGVPDEKRTARFVCAIAAAFPDGTMKTVRAAMEGRIGYKESGENGFGYDPIFYLPEYGCTSAELSMEEKNKISHRGKALRAIKDELR
;
A
#
# COMPACT_ATOMS: atom_id res chain seq x y z
N MET A 1 17.30 13.99 -25.85
CA MET A 1 15.90 13.64 -25.57
C MET A 1 15.64 13.72 -24.09
N ARG A 2 14.57 14.36 -23.74
CA ARG A 2 14.24 14.55 -22.33
C ARG A 2 13.24 13.49 -21.88
N ASN A 3 13.66 12.65 -20.97
CA ASN A 3 12.76 11.68 -20.38
C ASN A 3 11.95 12.32 -19.26
N LYS A 4 10.69 11.96 -19.20
CA LYS A 4 9.84 12.34 -18.09
C LYS A 4 9.94 11.29 -17.00
N PHE A 5 9.95 11.75 -15.76
CA PHE A 5 9.95 10.83 -14.63
C PHE A 5 8.56 10.22 -14.47
N PRO A 6 8.49 8.95 -14.08
CA PRO A 6 7.19 8.34 -13.79
C PRO A 6 6.47 9.06 -12.66
N ALA A 7 5.18 9.27 -12.83
CA ALA A 7 4.33 9.68 -11.73
C ALA A 7 3.92 8.46 -10.93
N LEU A 8 4.05 8.54 -9.62
CA LEU A 8 3.77 7.42 -8.72
C LEU A 8 2.62 7.77 -7.79
N TYR A 9 1.62 6.90 -7.77
CA TYR A 9 0.57 6.94 -6.77
C TYR A 9 0.65 5.69 -5.91
N SER A 10 0.64 5.88 -4.60
CA SER A 10 0.57 4.77 -3.65
C SER A 10 -0.38 5.14 -2.52
N GLY A 11 -1.24 4.21 -2.14
CA GLY A 11 -2.20 4.48 -1.08
C GLY A 11 -2.85 3.22 -0.54
N ASN A 12 -3.51 3.38 0.57
CA ASN A 12 -4.21 2.30 1.27
C ASN A 12 -5.71 2.48 1.10
N ARG A 13 -6.41 1.40 0.86
CA ARG A 13 -7.86 1.42 0.67
C ARG A 13 -8.52 0.39 1.56
N PHE A 14 -9.44 0.84 2.37
CA PHE A 14 -10.21 -0.01 3.28
C PHE A 14 -11.68 0.12 2.90
N PRO A 15 -12.27 -0.89 2.23
CA PRO A 15 -13.66 -0.78 1.75
C PRO A 15 -14.66 -0.39 2.83
N VAL A 16 -14.53 -0.91 4.04
CA VAL A 16 -15.43 -0.60 5.15
C VAL A 16 -15.33 0.86 5.59
N LEU A 17 -14.26 1.56 5.24
CA LEU A 17 -14.03 2.97 5.53
C LEU A 17 -14.14 3.83 4.26
N ASN A 18 -14.98 3.45 3.30
CA ASN A 18 -15.15 4.15 2.03
C ASN A 18 -13.83 4.34 1.28
N LYS A 19 -12.95 3.33 1.38
CA LYS A 19 -11.63 3.31 0.74
C LYS A 19 -10.65 4.35 1.27
N GLU A 20 -10.93 4.93 2.45
CA GLU A 20 -9.95 5.77 3.11
C GLU A 20 -8.75 4.93 3.57
N PRO A 21 -7.59 5.51 3.76
CA PRO A 21 -7.20 6.89 3.47
C PRO A 21 -6.82 7.16 2.01
N GLY A 22 -6.74 6.15 1.14
CA GLY A 22 -6.45 6.36 -0.27
C GLY A 22 -5.14 7.10 -0.51
N ILE A 23 -5.17 8.14 -1.37
CA ILE A 23 -3.98 8.93 -1.69
C ILE A 23 -3.48 9.75 -0.51
N TYR A 24 -4.31 9.93 0.50
CA TYR A 24 -3.95 10.70 1.70
C TYR A 24 -3.38 9.82 2.81
N SER A 25 -2.90 8.63 2.49
CA SER A 25 -2.36 7.69 3.49
C SER A 25 -1.32 8.30 4.41
N ALA A 26 -0.37 9.07 3.87
CA ALA A 26 0.67 9.70 4.67
C ALA A 26 0.15 10.85 5.53
N ARG A 27 -0.96 11.47 5.13
CA ARG A 27 -1.54 12.63 5.81
C ARG A 27 -2.74 12.28 6.67
N TYR A 28 -3.12 11.00 6.70
CA TYR A 28 -4.24 10.55 7.52
C TYR A 28 -4.00 10.94 8.98
N MET A 29 -4.94 11.66 9.57
CA MET A 29 -4.84 12.21 10.94
C MET A 29 -3.72 13.25 11.13
N GLY A 30 -3.22 13.85 10.02
CA GLY A 30 -2.18 14.87 10.09
C GLY A 30 -0.80 14.35 9.70
N GLU A 31 -0.01 15.19 9.04
CA GLU A 31 1.30 14.81 8.54
C GLU A 31 2.30 14.48 9.65
N ASP A 32 2.20 15.19 10.78
CA ASP A 32 3.13 15.05 11.90
C ASP A 32 2.71 13.96 12.91
N THR A 33 1.59 13.31 12.66
CA THR A 33 1.12 12.25 13.54
C THR A 33 1.90 10.96 13.29
N SER A 34 2.40 10.31 14.34
CA SER A 34 3.14 9.07 14.18
C SER A 34 2.27 7.95 13.62
N TYR A 35 2.87 7.00 12.92
CA TYR A 35 2.14 5.85 12.39
C TYR A 35 1.60 4.94 13.49
N HIS A 36 2.23 4.89 14.67
CA HIS A 36 1.67 4.16 15.81
C HIS A 36 0.29 4.68 16.18
N ILE A 37 0.13 6.00 16.20
CA ILE A 37 -1.16 6.64 16.48
C ILE A 37 -2.14 6.39 15.34
N LYS A 38 -1.71 6.53 14.10
CA LYS A 38 -2.54 6.28 12.91
C LYS A 38 -3.03 4.83 12.90
N ASN A 39 -2.13 3.89 13.15
CA ASN A 39 -2.47 2.47 13.18
C ASN A 39 -3.46 2.15 14.32
N ALA A 40 -3.24 2.70 15.50
CA ALA A 40 -4.14 2.52 16.64
C ALA A 40 -5.54 3.03 16.32
N LYS A 41 -5.63 4.19 15.68
CA LYS A 41 -6.93 4.77 15.29
C LYS A 41 -7.65 3.96 14.24
N LEU A 42 -6.93 3.42 13.25
CA LEU A 42 -7.54 2.56 12.25
C LEU A 42 -8.09 1.28 12.88
N ILE A 43 -7.33 0.68 13.79
CA ILE A 43 -7.79 -0.49 14.53
C ILE A 43 -9.04 -0.16 15.35
N GLU A 44 -9.04 0.99 16.02
CA GLU A 44 -10.19 1.47 16.80
C GLU A 44 -11.44 1.65 15.93
N ARG A 45 -11.27 2.24 14.74
CA ARG A 45 -12.39 2.45 13.80
C ARG A 45 -12.96 1.14 13.27
N LEU A 46 -12.19 0.08 13.32
CA LEU A 46 -12.61 -1.24 12.87
C LEU A 46 -13.04 -2.16 14.01
N GLU A 47 -13.14 -1.62 15.22
CA GLU A 47 -13.61 -2.40 16.36
C GLU A 47 -15.02 -2.91 16.12
N GLY A 48 -15.24 -4.20 16.38
CA GLY A 48 -16.52 -4.85 16.12
C GLY A 48 -16.77 -5.25 14.67
N VAL A 49 -15.87 -4.90 13.75
CA VAL A 49 -16.00 -5.28 12.35
C VAL A 49 -15.47 -6.72 12.18
N PRO A 50 -16.27 -7.65 11.60
CA PRO A 50 -15.83 -9.03 11.41
C PRO A 50 -14.67 -9.13 10.41
N ASP A 51 -13.86 -10.18 10.54
CA ASP A 51 -12.64 -10.39 9.75
C ASP A 51 -12.86 -10.23 8.24
N GLU A 52 -13.94 -10.80 7.72
CA GLU A 52 -14.23 -10.77 6.28
C GLU A 52 -14.51 -9.37 5.75
N LYS A 53 -14.79 -8.41 6.63
CA LYS A 53 -15.01 -7.01 6.27
C LYS A 53 -13.83 -6.11 6.58
N ARG A 54 -12.77 -6.68 7.13
CA ARG A 54 -11.55 -5.94 7.45
C ARG A 54 -10.53 -5.97 6.30
N THR A 55 -11.00 -6.25 5.09
CA THR A 55 -10.14 -6.30 3.91
C THR A 55 -9.52 -4.94 3.62
N ALA A 56 -8.32 -4.96 3.09
CA ALA A 56 -7.57 -3.76 2.77
C ALA A 56 -6.65 -4.05 1.59
N ARG A 57 -6.22 -3.01 0.92
CA ARG A 57 -5.22 -3.15 -0.13
C ARG A 57 -4.29 -1.96 -0.15
N PHE A 58 -3.04 -2.24 -0.45
CA PHE A 58 -2.07 -1.24 -0.84
C PHE A 58 -2.09 -1.16 -2.37
N VAL A 59 -2.17 0.05 -2.90
CA VAL A 59 -2.24 0.28 -4.35
C VAL A 59 -1.07 1.14 -4.78
N CYS A 60 -0.45 0.77 -5.89
CA CYS A 60 0.57 1.57 -6.52
C CYS A 60 0.23 1.71 -8.01
N ALA A 61 0.23 2.94 -8.50
CA ALA A 61 0.04 3.22 -9.92
C ALA A 61 1.23 4.05 -10.40
N ILE A 62 1.78 3.65 -11.54
CA ILE A 62 2.92 4.33 -12.14
C ILE A 62 2.55 4.73 -13.56
N ALA A 63 2.84 5.98 -13.92
CA ALA A 63 2.67 6.49 -15.27
C ALA A 63 4.02 6.94 -15.82
N ALA A 64 4.34 6.50 -17.02
CA ALA A 64 5.54 6.93 -17.74
C ALA A 64 5.12 7.72 -18.97
N ALA A 65 5.52 8.99 -19.02
CA ALA A 65 5.23 9.86 -20.15
C ALA A 65 6.48 9.97 -21.04
N PHE A 66 6.26 9.92 -22.33
CA PHE A 66 7.33 9.97 -23.32
C PHE A 66 7.31 11.30 -24.07
N PRO A 67 8.48 11.71 -24.64
CA PRO A 67 8.55 12.99 -25.38
C PRO A 67 7.63 13.09 -26.59
N ASP A 68 7.23 11.96 -27.16
CA ASP A 68 6.31 11.93 -28.32
C ASP A 68 4.85 12.12 -27.94
N GLY A 69 4.57 12.34 -26.66
CA GLY A 69 3.21 12.54 -26.16
C GLY A 69 2.49 11.27 -25.71
N THR A 70 3.09 10.11 -25.90
CA THR A 70 2.48 8.86 -25.44
C THR A 70 2.69 8.68 -23.94
N MET A 71 1.80 7.90 -23.34
CA MET A 71 1.87 7.59 -21.92
C MET A 71 1.54 6.11 -21.70
N LYS A 72 2.30 5.47 -20.83
CA LYS A 72 2.00 4.11 -20.38
C LYS A 72 1.75 4.14 -18.88
N THR A 73 0.72 3.43 -18.44
CA THR A 73 0.37 3.37 -17.03
C THR A 73 0.23 1.92 -16.61
N VAL A 74 0.62 1.66 -15.37
CA VAL A 74 0.40 0.36 -14.73
C VAL A 74 -0.14 0.58 -13.35
N ARG A 75 -0.85 -0.42 -12.84
CA ARG A 75 -1.40 -0.40 -11.50
C ARG A 75 -1.25 -1.78 -10.89
N ALA A 76 -0.83 -1.83 -9.64
CA ALA A 76 -0.72 -3.09 -8.91
C ALA A 76 -1.22 -2.90 -7.49
N ALA A 77 -1.65 -4.00 -6.90
CA ALA A 77 -2.18 -4.00 -5.55
C ALA A 77 -1.63 -5.18 -4.76
N MET A 78 -1.53 -4.97 -3.45
CA MET A 78 -1.25 -6.04 -2.49
C MET A 78 -2.46 -6.13 -1.59
N GLU A 79 -3.15 -7.28 -1.64
CA GLU A 79 -4.37 -7.51 -0.88
C GLU A 79 -4.04 -8.06 0.50
N GLY A 80 -4.81 -7.67 1.50
CA GLY A 80 -4.65 -8.16 2.86
C GLY A 80 -5.83 -7.79 3.73
N ARG A 81 -5.60 -7.78 5.02
CA ARG A 81 -6.60 -7.41 6.03
C ARG A 81 -5.96 -6.54 7.09
N ILE A 82 -6.77 -5.75 7.79
CA ILE A 82 -6.31 -5.02 8.96
C ILE A 82 -6.32 -5.96 10.16
N GLY A 83 -5.15 -6.09 10.80
CA GLY A 83 -5.01 -6.88 12.01
C GLY A 83 -5.63 -6.18 13.23
N TYR A 84 -5.58 -6.86 14.36
CA TYR A 84 -6.14 -6.35 15.61
C TYR A 84 -5.11 -5.61 16.47
N LYS A 85 -3.85 -5.73 16.13
CA LYS A 85 -2.74 -5.07 16.81
C LYS A 85 -1.56 -4.92 15.86
N GLU A 86 -0.63 -4.06 16.21
CA GLU A 86 0.62 -3.96 15.45
C GLU A 86 1.49 -5.19 15.70
N SER A 87 2.13 -5.70 14.64
CA SER A 87 3.09 -6.80 14.70
C SER A 87 4.19 -6.60 13.67
N GLY A 88 5.44 -6.83 14.07
CA GLY A 88 6.59 -6.72 13.19
C GLY A 88 7.23 -5.34 13.22
N GLU A 89 8.49 -5.30 12.81
CA GLU A 89 9.31 -4.09 12.86
C GLU A 89 9.88 -3.70 11.50
N ASN A 90 9.71 -4.55 10.50
CA ASN A 90 10.20 -4.27 9.16
C ASN A 90 9.21 -3.39 8.41
N GLY A 91 9.69 -2.74 7.36
CA GLY A 91 8.81 -1.88 6.57
C GLY A 91 8.57 -0.54 7.24
N PHE A 92 7.43 0.07 6.92
CA PHE A 92 7.08 1.40 7.43
C PHE A 92 5.57 1.62 7.33
N GLY A 93 5.11 2.72 7.93
CA GLY A 93 3.74 3.16 7.80
C GLY A 93 2.74 2.17 8.38
N TYR A 94 1.83 1.70 7.54
CA TYR A 94 0.74 0.80 7.95
C TYR A 94 1.14 -0.69 7.94
N ASP A 95 2.37 -1.02 7.57
CA ASP A 95 2.82 -2.42 7.50
C ASP A 95 2.56 -3.23 8.78
N PRO A 96 2.74 -2.68 9.99
CA PRO A 96 2.51 -3.46 11.21
C PRO A 96 1.07 -3.93 11.42
N ILE A 97 0.09 -3.32 10.77
CA ILE A 97 -1.31 -3.75 10.89
C ILE A 97 -1.85 -4.37 9.61
N PHE A 98 -1.05 -4.46 8.56
CA PHE A 98 -1.46 -5.04 7.28
C PHE A 98 -1.19 -6.54 7.29
N TYR A 99 -2.21 -7.31 7.63
CA TYR A 99 -2.11 -8.77 7.74
C TYR A 99 -2.26 -9.44 6.38
N LEU A 100 -1.39 -10.39 6.11
CA LEU A 100 -1.36 -11.17 4.86
C LEU A 100 -1.83 -12.58 5.15
N PRO A 101 -3.11 -12.94 4.86
CA PRO A 101 -3.64 -14.25 5.19
C PRO A 101 -2.84 -15.41 4.58
N GLU A 102 -2.33 -15.24 3.37
CA GLU A 102 -1.55 -16.27 2.68
C GLU A 102 -0.22 -16.57 3.38
N TYR A 103 0.30 -15.61 4.13
CA TYR A 103 1.59 -15.73 4.81
C TYR A 103 1.45 -15.93 6.32
N GLY A 104 0.23 -15.73 6.85
CA GLY A 104 -0.01 -15.87 8.27
C GLY A 104 0.66 -14.82 9.15
N CYS A 105 1.02 -13.67 8.59
CA CYS A 105 1.72 -12.62 9.32
C CYS A 105 1.43 -11.25 8.68
N THR A 106 1.87 -10.18 9.34
CA THR A 106 1.76 -8.83 8.77
C THR A 106 2.91 -8.57 7.79
N SER A 107 2.73 -7.56 6.93
CA SER A 107 3.79 -7.17 6.01
C SER A 107 5.02 -6.63 6.73
N ALA A 108 4.89 -6.17 7.96
CA ALA A 108 6.03 -5.75 8.78
C ALA A 108 6.82 -6.93 9.37
N GLU A 109 6.28 -8.13 9.31
CA GLU A 109 6.95 -9.34 9.78
C GLU A 109 7.73 -10.06 8.67
N LEU A 110 7.54 -9.65 7.42
CA LEU A 110 8.28 -10.19 6.29
C LEU A 110 9.64 -9.51 6.15
N SER A 111 10.64 -10.25 5.62
CA SER A 111 11.90 -9.63 5.23
C SER A 111 11.67 -8.66 4.07
N MET A 112 12.59 -7.73 3.88
CA MET A 112 12.52 -6.81 2.74
C MET A 112 12.47 -7.55 1.41
N GLU A 113 13.24 -8.63 1.31
CA GLU A 113 13.28 -9.45 0.09
C GLU A 113 11.93 -10.11 -0.18
N GLU A 114 11.32 -10.72 0.82
CA GLU A 114 10.02 -11.35 0.69
C GLU A 114 8.93 -10.32 0.36
N LYS A 115 8.95 -9.19 1.04
CA LYS A 115 7.98 -8.12 0.81
C LYS A 115 8.09 -7.57 -0.60
N ASN A 116 9.30 -7.38 -1.12
CA ASN A 116 9.49 -6.84 -2.47
C ASN A 116 8.89 -7.71 -3.55
N LYS A 117 8.82 -9.02 -3.33
CA LYS A 117 8.21 -9.94 -4.29
C LYS A 117 6.72 -9.75 -4.43
N ILE A 118 6.04 -9.36 -3.35
CA ILE A 118 4.57 -9.30 -3.31
C ILE A 118 4.02 -7.89 -3.17
N SER A 119 4.86 -6.89 -2.84
CA SER A 119 4.39 -5.54 -2.58
C SER A 119 3.77 -4.91 -3.84
N HIS A 120 2.79 -4.06 -3.61
CA HIS A 120 2.14 -3.29 -4.67
C HIS A 120 3.16 -2.46 -5.46
N ARG A 121 4.12 -1.88 -4.76
CA ARG A 121 5.17 -1.05 -5.36
C ARG A 121 6.12 -1.88 -6.22
N GLY A 122 6.55 -3.03 -5.71
CA GLY A 122 7.41 -3.95 -6.46
C GLY A 122 6.73 -4.50 -7.71
N LYS A 123 5.46 -4.88 -7.59
CA LYS A 123 4.66 -5.35 -8.73
C LYS A 123 4.51 -4.27 -9.80
N ALA A 124 4.19 -3.04 -9.41
CA ALA A 124 4.01 -1.94 -10.34
C ALA A 124 5.32 -1.57 -11.05
N LEU A 125 6.43 -1.57 -10.32
CA LEU A 125 7.75 -1.29 -10.92
C LEU A 125 8.15 -2.34 -11.95
N ARG A 126 7.90 -3.62 -11.67
CA ARG A 126 8.17 -4.69 -12.64
C ARG A 126 7.28 -4.56 -13.86
N ALA A 127 6.02 -4.24 -13.67
CA ALA A 127 5.07 -4.09 -14.76
C ALA A 127 5.42 -2.92 -15.67
N ILE A 128 5.76 -1.76 -15.12
CA ILE A 128 6.14 -0.60 -15.94
C ILE A 128 7.46 -0.85 -16.68
N LYS A 129 8.38 -1.56 -16.05
CA LYS A 129 9.64 -1.92 -16.70
C LYS A 129 9.40 -2.76 -17.95
N ASP A 130 8.47 -3.71 -17.87
CA ASP A 130 8.10 -4.54 -19.04
C ASP A 130 7.46 -3.70 -20.14
N GLU A 131 6.65 -2.71 -19.77
CA GLU A 131 6.02 -1.80 -20.73
C GLU A 131 7.03 -0.87 -21.43
N LEU A 132 8.17 -0.62 -20.80
CA LEU A 132 9.20 0.27 -21.34
C LEU A 132 10.20 -0.41 -22.26
N ARG A 133 10.10 -1.71 -22.42
CA ARG A 133 10.99 -2.48 -23.29
C ARG A 133 10.60 -2.37 -24.76
#